data_be839b59366002fa8356c9aaba1cb807
#
_entry.id   be839b59366002fa8356c9aaba1cb807
#
_cell.length_a   1.000
_cell.length_b   1.000
_cell.length_c   1.000
_cell.angle_alpha   90.00
_cell.angle_beta   90.00
_cell.angle_gamma   90.00
#
_symmetry.space_group_name_H-M   'P 1'
#
loop_
_entity.id
_entity.type
_entity.pdbx_description
1 polymer ?
#
loop_
_entity_poly.entity_id
_entity_poly.type
_entity_poly.pdbx_seq_one_letter_code
_entity_poly.pdbx_strand_id
1 'polypeptide(L)'
;MCIRDSAQAVSGLTVSYRTAQVRVFVPGVVDEAPPELSKLQIQSSPLEEPDPVAALAPVSEPTLTVLLNPAVDMSWGKRGAQVAHGAQRCWEKMDRTDRLDWNAATRPVGVHTPTPELWEELLPLSIARIRDGGFTEIAPGTLTAASMLTRPGDIA
;
A
#
# COMPACT_ATOMS: atom_id res chain seq x y z
N MET A 1 -11.78 25.90 -10.96
CA MET A 1 -10.61 25.30 -11.64
C MET A 1 -10.31 23.99 -10.94
N CYS A 2 -10.38 22.88 -11.64
CA CYS A 2 -10.17 21.56 -11.03
C CYS A 2 -8.67 21.38 -10.73
N ILE A 3 -8.30 20.80 -9.58
CA ILE A 3 -6.90 20.47 -9.21
C ILE A 3 -6.23 19.67 -10.33
N ARG A 4 -7.00 18.83 -11.03
CA ARG A 4 -6.59 18.06 -12.17
C ARG A 4 -6.03 18.90 -13.33
N ASP A 5 -6.64 20.06 -13.60
CA ASP A 5 -6.25 20.93 -14.71
C ASP A 5 -4.97 21.70 -14.40
N SER A 6 -4.79 22.11 -13.14
CA SER A 6 -3.56 22.79 -12.69
C SER A 6 -2.33 21.87 -12.78
N ALA A 7 -2.47 20.60 -12.42
CA ALA A 7 -1.37 19.64 -12.50
C ALA A 7 -0.95 19.31 -13.96
N GLN A 8 -1.82 19.54 -14.94
CA GLN A 8 -1.48 19.34 -16.36
C GLN A 8 -0.51 20.41 -16.89
N ALA A 9 -0.46 21.58 -16.26
CA ALA A 9 0.49 22.63 -16.62
C ALA A 9 1.94 22.30 -16.23
N VAL A 10 2.13 21.38 -15.29
CA VAL A 10 3.49 20.95 -14.88
C VAL A 10 4.00 19.87 -15.83
N SER A 11 5.27 19.99 -16.26
CA SER A 11 5.90 19.03 -17.17
C SER A 11 5.85 17.61 -16.63
N GLY A 12 5.39 16.67 -17.44
CA GLY A 12 5.24 15.27 -17.05
C GLY A 12 4.62 14.41 -18.13
N LEU A 13 4.61 13.10 -17.91
CA LEU A 13 4.02 12.08 -18.79
C LEU A 13 2.69 11.59 -18.23
N THR A 14 1.64 11.61 -19.03
CA THR A 14 0.35 11.00 -18.65
C THR A 14 0.19 9.65 -19.37
N VAL A 15 -0.06 8.62 -18.61
CA VAL A 15 -0.40 7.28 -19.09
C VAL A 15 -1.87 7.03 -18.81
N SER A 16 -2.61 6.58 -19.81
CA SER A 16 -4.04 6.27 -19.70
C SER A 16 -4.28 4.78 -19.89
N TYR A 17 -5.12 4.20 -19.05
CA TYR A 17 -5.62 2.84 -19.21
C TYR A 17 -7.13 2.83 -18.95
N ARG A 18 -7.91 2.52 -19.96
CA ARG A 18 -9.38 2.65 -19.94
C ARG A 18 -9.79 4.06 -19.49
N THR A 19 -10.51 4.18 -18.37
CA THR A 19 -10.94 5.47 -17.78
C THR A 19 -9.97 6.03 -16.74
N ALA A 20 -8.94 5.28 -16.36
CA ALA A 20 -7.94 5.69 -15.38
C ALA A 20 -6.76 6.40 -16.06
N GLN A 21 -6.22 7.39 -15.37
CA GLN A 21 -5.04 8.13 -15.81
C GLN A 21 -4.06 8.27 -14.66
N VAL A 22 -2.78 8.06 -14.94
CA VAL A 22 -1.66 8.33 -14.03
C VAL A 22 -0.74 9.35 -14.71
N ARG A 23 -0.37 10.39 -13.98
CA ARG A 23 0.61 11.37 -14.44
C ARG A 23 1.88 11.28 -13.60
N VAL A 24 2.99 11.10 -14.29
CA VAL A 24 4.33 11.10 -13.69
C VAL A 24 4.99 12.43 -14.03
N PHE A 25 5.49 13.13 -13.02
CA PHE A 25 6.17 14.40 -13.17
C PHE A 25 7.68 14.21 -13.28
N VAL A 26 8.36 15.17 -13.89
CA VAL A 26 9.81 15.17 -13.95
C VAL A 26 10.37 15.23 -12.51
N PRO A 27 11.32 14.35 -12.14
CA PRO A 27 11.94 14.41 -10.82
C PRO A 27 12.58 15.78 -10.55
N GLY A 28 12.39 16.28 -9.33
CA GLY A 28 12.90 17.57 -8.88
C GLY A 28 13.19 17.58 -7.38
N VAL A 29 13.73 18.66 -6.89
CA VAL A 29 13.97 18.87 -5.46
C VAL A 29 12.62 19.12 -4.78
N VAL A 30 12.38 18.46 -3.65
CA VAL A 30 11.08 18.51 -2.94
C VAL A 30 10.73 19.95 -2.52
N ASP A 31 11.70 20.70 -2.01
CA ASP A 31 11.50 22.08 -1.54
C ASP A 31 11.29 23.10 -2.68
N GLU A 32 11.57 22.68 -3.93
CA GLU A 32 11.36 23.48 -5.15
C GLU A 32 10.16 22.99 -5.95
N ALA A 33 9.31 22.11 -5.37
CA ALA A 33 8.15 21.59 -6.07
C ALA A 33 7.18 22.71 -6.46
N PRO A 34 6.67 22.72 -7.71
CA PRO A 34 5.69 23.70 -8.12
C PRO A 34 4.47 23.71 -7.18
N PRO A 35 3.89 24.90 -6.88
CA PRO A 35 2.74 24.99 -5.98
C PRO A 35 1.54 24.13 -6.41
N GLU A 36 1.41 23.85 -7.70
CA GLU A 36 0.39 22.97 -8.26
C GLU A 36 0.58 21.53 -7.81
N LEU A 37 1.82 21.08 -7.62
CA LEU A 37 2.15 19.73 -7.13
C LEU A 37 2.09 19.65 -5.61
N SER A 38 2.56 20.66 -4.90
CA SER A 38 2.53 20.68 -3.43
C SER A 38 1.11 20.65 -2.86
N LYS A 39 0.12 21.05 -3.66
CA LYS A 39 -1.31 20.99 -3.33
C LYS A 39 -1.98 19.65 -3.67
N LEU A 40 -1.30 18.78 -4.41
CA LEU A 40 -1.80 17.44 -4.74
C LEU A 40 -1.64 16.54 -3.52
N GLN A 41 -2.50 16.73 -2.54
CA GLN A 41 -2.63 15.77 -1.45
C GLN A 41 -3.57 14.65 -1.88
N ILE A 42 -3.29 13.44 -1.41
CA ILE A 42 -4.21 12.32 -1.58
C ILE A 42 -5.47 12.64 -0.81
N GLN A 43 -6.50 13.07 -1.52
CA GLN A 43 -7.85 13.19 -0.97
C GLN A 43 -8.57 11.90 -1.29
N SER A 44 -8.87 11.14 -0.26
CA SER A 44 -9.72 9.96 -0.40
C SER A 44 -11.18 10.38 -0.43
N SER A 45 -11.92 9.91 -1.44
CA SER A 45 -13.38 9.86 -1.31
C SER A 45 -13.73 8.92 -0.15
N PRO A 46 -14.77 9.22 0.64
CA PRO A 46 -15.26 8.28 1.63
C PRO A 46 -15.68 7.00 0.90
N LEU A 47 -14.97 5.92 1.15
CA LEU A 47 -15.33 4.57 0.73
C LEU A 47 -15.85 3.84 1.96
N GLU A 48 -16.79 2.93 1.78
CA GLU A 48 -17.20 2.04 2.86
C GLU A 48 -16.00 1.20 3.30
N GLU A 49 -15.76 1.16 4.59
CA GLU A 49 -14.71 0.30 5.13
C GLU A 49 -15.18 -1.16 5.05
N PRO A 50 -14.38 -2.05 4.45
CA PRO A 50 -14.69 -3.46 4.53
C PRO A 50 -14.58 -3.92 5.99
N ASP A 51 -15.47 -4.84 6.37
CA ASP A 51 -15.40 -5.45 7.70
C ASP A 51 -14.03 -6.10 7.95
N PRO A 52 -13.50 -6.01 9.18
CA PRO A 52 -12.28 -6.70 9.54
C PRO A 52 -12.40 -8.21 9.33
N VAL A 53 -11.37 -8.84 8.77
CA VAL A 53 -11.36 -10.28 8.54
C VAL A 53 -10.87 -11.03 9.78
N ALA A 54 -11.62 -12.07 10.20
CA ALA A 54 -11.23 -12.94 11.31
C ALA A 54 -10.33 -14.11 10.88
N ALA A 55 -10.20 -14.33 9.58
CA ALA A 55 -9.29 -15.30 8.98
C ALA A 55 -8.89 -14.84 7.57
N LEU A 56 -7.70 -15.20 7.13
CA LEU A 56 -7.33 -15.01 5.72
C LEU A 56 -7.90 -16.18 4.89
N ALA A 57 -8.37 -15.85 3.70
CA ALA A 57 -8.77 -16.89 2.75
C ALA A 57 -7.55 -17.63 2.21
N PRO A 58 -7.62 -18.96 1.99
CA PRO A 58 -6.55 -19.70 1.33
C PRO A 58 -6.23 -19.10 -0.05
N VAL A 59 -4.96 -19.02 -0.38
CA VAL A 59 -4.50 -18.55 -1.69
C VAL A 59 -4.23 -19.73 -2.61
N SER A 60 -4.48 -19.57 -3.91
CA SER A 60 -4.21 -20.58 -4.94
C SER A 60 -2.81 -20.47 -5.54
N GLU A 61 -2.13 -19.37 -5.31
CA GLU A 61 -0.80 -19.05 -5.84
C GLU A 61 -0.03 -18.15 -4.87
N PRO A 62 1.32 -18.07 -4.95
CA PRO A 62 2.11 -17.21 -4.09
C PRO A 62 1.60 -15.76 -4.17
N THR A 63 1.08 -15.26 -3.05
CA THR A 63 0.43 -13.95 -2.94
C THR A 63 1.15 -13.09 -1.91
N LEU A 64 1.52 -11.87 -2.29
CA LEU A 64 2.03 -10.91 -1.33
C LEU A 64 0.86 -10.36 -0.51
N THR A 65 0.85 -10.69 0.78
CA THR A 65 -0.23 -10.30 1.70
C THR A 65 0.20 -9.10 2.52
N VAL A 66 -0.59 -8.03 2.48
CA VAL A 66 -0.43 -6.83 3.31
C VAL A 66 -1.56 -6.75 4.31
N LEU A 67 -1.19 -6.65 5.57
CA LEU A 67 -2.10 -6.50 6.71
C LEU A 67 -2.03 -5.06 7.19
N LEU A 68 -3.15 -4.36 7.23
CA LEU A 68 -3.28 -3.05 7.86
C LEU A 68 -3.55 -3.21 9.35
N ASN A 69 -2.88 -2.43 10.19
CA ASN A 69 -3.07 -2.49 11.65
C ASN A 69 -4.49 -2.05 12.02
N PRO A 70 -5.32 -2.92 12.59
CA PRO A 70 -6.71 -2.59 12.92
C PRO A 70 -6.85 -1.55 14.05
N ALA A 71 -5.80 -1.34 14.83
CA ALA A 71 -5.79 -0.34 15.91
C ALA A 71 -5.45 1.08 15.44
N VAL A 72 -5.14 1.27 14.14
CA VAL A 72 -4.71 2.55 13.59
C VAL A 72 -5.74 3.06 12.60
N ASP A 73 -6.43 4.12 12.97
CA ASP A 73 -7.32 4.81 12.06
C ASP A 73 -6.50 5.57 11.01
N MET A 74 -6.80 5.32 9.74
CA MET A 74 -6.08 5.89 8.60
C MET A 74 -7.06 6.27 7.50
N SER A 75 -6.86 7.45 6.92
CA SER A 75 -7.56 7.79 5.68
C SER A 75 -7.27 6.78 4.56
N TRP A 76 -8.16 6.65 3.59
CA TRP A 76 -7.97 5.73 2.45
C TRP A 76 -6.67 6.00 1.68
N GLY A 77 -6.31 7.29 1.51
CA GLY A 77 -5.05 7.66 0.89
C GLY A 77 -3.85 7.16 1.69
N LYS A 78 -3.90 7.28 3.01
CA LYS A 78 -2.86 6.78 3.90
C LYS A 78 -2.78 5.25 3.87
N ARG A 79 -3.92 4.55 3.93
CA ARG A 79 -3.98 3.08 3.77
C ARG A 79 -3.31 2.64 2.47
N GLY A 80 -3.65 3.29 1.34
CA GLY A 80 -3.02 3.00 0.04
C GLY A 80 -1.51 3.19 0.05
N ALA A 81 -1.00 4.25 0.67
CA ALA A 81 0.43 4.48 0.83
C ALA A 81 1.10 3.40 1.70
N GLN A 82 0.49 3.01 2.82
CA GLN A 82 1.02 1.96 3.69
C GLN A 82 1.00 0.58 3.03
N VAL A 83 -0.02 0.28 2.22
CA VAL A 83 -0.06 -0.94 1.38
C VAL A 83 1.10 -0.96 0.39
N ALA A 84 1.35 0.15 -0.32
CA ALA A 84 2.45 0.24 -1.26
C ALA A 84 3.81 0.05 -0.57
N HIS A 85 4.02 0.67 0.59
CA HIS A 85 5.22 0.48 1.41
C HIS A 85 5.35 -0.97 1.89
N GLY A 86 4.24 -1.59 2.34
CA GLY A 86 4.20 -2.99 2.75
C GLY A 86 4.62 -3.92 1.62
N ALA A 87 4.05 -3.74 0.44
CA ALA A 87 4.38 -4.54 -0.74
C ALA A 87 5.85 -4.37 -1.15
N GLN A 88 6.35 -3.14 -1.22
CA GLN A 88 7.75 -2.87 -1.56
C GLN A 88 8.70 -3.51 -0.56
N ARG A 89 8.49 -3.31 0.74
CA ARG A 89 9.36 -3.86 1.79
C ARG A 89 9.31 -5.38 1.87
N CYS A 90 8.15 -5.98 1.62
CA CYS A 90 8.03 -7.42 1.50
C CYS A 90 8.89 -7.93 0.35
N TRP A 91 8.74 -7.36 -0.85
CA TRP A 91 9.51 -7.73 -2.02
C TRP A 91 11.03 -7.56 -1.81
N GLU A 92 11.47 -6.49 -1.16
CA GLU A 92 12.89 -6.26 -0.84
C GLU A 92 13.47 -7.37 0.05
N LYS A 93 12.66 -7.95 0.94
CA LYS A 93 13.05 -8.99 1.88
C LYS A 93 12.87 -10.41 1.38
N MET A 94 12.08 -10.62 0.33
CA MET A 94 11.95 -11.92 -0.33
C MET A 94 13.31 -12.39 -0.85
N ASP A 95 13.57 -13.67 -0.78
CA ASP A 95 14.70 -14.27 -1.47
C ASP A 95 14.46 -14.32 -3.00
N ARG A 96 15.44 -14.83 -3.73
CA ARG A 96 15.35 -14.90 -5.19
C ARG A 96 14.25 -15.85 -5.66
N THR A 97 14.08 -16.96 -4.98
CA THR A 97 13.07 -17.98 -5.34
C THR A 97 11.68 -17.42 -5.12
N ASP A 98 11.45 -16.82 -3.97
CA ASP A 98 10.18 -16.15 -3.63
C ASP A 98 9.78 -15.09 -4.66
N ARG A 99 10.73 -14.25 -5.08
CA ARG A 99 10.48 -13.23 -6.11
C ARG A 99 10.14 -13.83 -7.46
N LEU A 100 10.80 -14.93 -7.85
CA LEU A 100 10.53 -15.60 -9.11
C LEU A 100 9.15 -16.27 -9.09
N ASP A 101 8.80 -16.95 -8.02
CA ASP A 101 7.50 -17.62 -7.86
C ASP A 101 6.36 -16.59 -7.87
N TRP A 102 6.48 -15.52 -7.10
CA TRP A 102 5.49 -14.44 -7.08
C TRP A 102 5.36 -13.72 -8.43
N ASN A 103 6.48 -13.53 -9.14
CA ASN A 103 6.45 -12.93 -10.48
C ASN A 103 5.79 -13.87 -11.50
N ALA A 104 6.03 -15.18 -11.41
CA ALA A 104 5.38 -16.18 -12.25
C ALA A 104 3.85 -16.23 -12.01
N ALA A 105 3.41 -16.01 -10.79
CA ALA A 105 2.01 -15.88 -10.39
C ALA A 105 1.36 -14.54 -10.80
N THR A 106 1.97 -13.75 -11.69
CA THR A 106 1.48 -12.43 -12.11
C THR A 106 1.42 -11.37 -11.00
N ARG A 107 2.13 -11.59 -9.93
CA ARG A 107 2.32 -10.64 -8.81
C ARG A 107 1.05 -10.27 -8.05
N PRO A 108 0.26 -11.26 -7.58
CA PRO A 108 -0.94 -10.97 -6.83
C PRO A 108 -0.63 -10.31 -5.48
N VAL A 109 -1.45 -9.33 -5.10
CA VAL A 109 -1.38 -8.65 -3.80
C VAL A 109 -2.74 -8.75 -3.12
N GLY A 110 -2.77 -9.36 -1.94
CA GLY A 110 -3.92 -9.36 -1.04
C GLY A 110 -3.78 -8.26 0.02
N VAL A 111 -4.83 -7.51 0.26
CA VAL A 111 -4.87 -6.46 1.29
C VAL A 111 -6.00 -6.74 2.25
N HIS A 112 -5.68 -6.78 3.54
CA HIS A 112 -6.66 -7.11 4.57
C HIS A 112 -6.50 -6.16 5.77
N THR A 113 -7.62 -5.84 6.41
CA THR A 113 -7.66 -5.32 7.77
C THR A 113 -8.11 -6.49 8.66
N PRO A 114 -7.18 -7.16 9.38
CA PRO A 114 -7.52 -8.28 10.25
C PRO A 114 -8.25 -7.80 11.50
N THR A 115 -8.95 -8.73 12.20
CA THR A 115 -9.35 -8.47 13.59
C THR A 115 -8.11 -8.30 14.47
N PRO A 116 -8.23 -7.66 15.65
CA PRO A 116 -7.09 -7.52 16.56
C PRO A 116 -6.43 -8.86 16.90
N GLU A 117 -7.21 -9.91 17.11
CA GLU A 117 -6.70 -11.25 17.44
C GLU A 117 -5.90 -11.84 16.29
N LEU A 118 -6.43 -11.78 15.07
CA LEU A 118 -5.73 -12.25 13.88
C LEU A 118 -4.48 -11.41 13.58
N TRP A 119 -4.52 -10.11 13.87
CA TRP A 119 -3.33 -9.25 13.75
C TRP A 119 -2.18 -9.72 14.64
N GLU A 120 -2.46 -9.98 15.92
CA GLU A 120 -1.45 -10.45 16.89
C GLU A 120 -0.90 -11.84 16.52
N GLU A 121 -1.75 -12.71 15.95
CA GLU A 121 -1.33 -14.03 15.45
C GLU A 121 -0.40 -13.92 14.24
N LEU A 122 -0.75 -13.08 13.25
CA LEU A 122 -0.03 -12.99 11.98
C LEU A 122 1.20 -12.05 12.03
N LEU A 123 1.21 -11.08 12.94
CA LEU A 123 2.30 -10.12 13.05
C LEU A 123 3.68 -10.79 13.24
N PRO A 124 3.86 -11.83 14.06
CA PRO A 124 5.14 -12.54 14.18
C PRO A 124 5.61 -13.19 12.88
N LEU A 125 4.69 -13.61 12.02
CA LEU A 125 4.98 -14.29 10.75
C LEU A 125 5.34 -13.30 9.64
N SER A 126 5.10 -12.01 9.83
CA SER A 126 5.39 -10.98 8.83
C SER A 126 6.90 -10.81 8.60
N ILE A 127 7.31 -10.76 7.34
CA ILE A 127 8.71 -10.52 6.94
C ILE A 127 9.04 -9.03 6.86
N ALA A 128 8.02 -8.17 6.71
CA ALA A 128 8.21 -6.73 6.74
C ALA A 128 7.15 -6.05 7.62
N ARG A 129 7.57 -5.00 8.31
CA ARG A 129 6.73 -4.19 9.21
C ARG A 129 6.95 -2.74 8.87
N ILE A 130 5.86 -2.00 8.68
CA ILE A 130 5.87 -0.61 8.23
C ILE A 130 5.56 0.29 9.42
N ARG A 131 6.52 1.17 9.73
CA ARG A 131 6.34 2.23 10.72
C ARG A 131 6.24 3.57 10.03
N ASP A 132 5.23 4.34 10.39
CA ASP A 132 5.01 5.67 9.80
C ASP A 132 6.08 6.67 10.24
N GLY A 133 6.47 7.55 9.32
CA GLY A 133 7.43 8.62 9.57
C GLY A 133 6.86 9.83 10.32
N GLY A 134 5.53 9.90 10.47
CA GLY A 134 4.86 11.00 11.17
C GLY A 134 4.70 12.29 10.35
N PHE A 135 4.72 12.20 9.03
CA PHE A 135 4.61 13.39 8.17
C PHE A 135 3.18 13.86 7.92
N THR A 136 2.18 13.08 8.27
CA THR A 136 0.78 13.39 8.00
C THR A 136 -0.09 13.15 9.25
N GLU A 137 -1.08 12.28 9.16
CA GLU A 137 -2.11 12.05 10.18
C GLU A 137 -1.72 11.05 11.28
N ILE A 138 -0.62 10.32 11.10
CA ILE A 138 -0.19 9.25 12.00
C ILE A 138 1.05 9.69 12.80
N ALA A 139 1.09 9.36 14.09
CA ALA A 139 2.24 9.67 14.93
C ALA A 139 3.51 8.92 14.46
N PRO A 140 4.70 9.56 14.57
CA PRO A 140 5.96 8.94 14.16
C PRO A 140 6.21 7.61 14.87
N GLY A 141 6.68 6.61 14.11
CA GLY A 141 7.02 5.29 14.65
C GLY A 141 5.84 4.35 14.84
N THR A 142 4.60 4.80 14.61
CA THR A 142 3.41 3.94 14.68
C THR A 142 3.51 2.81 13.67
N LEU A 143 3.32 1.57 14.12
CA LEU A 143 3.22 0.40 13.25
C LEU A 143 1.88 0.41 12.53
N THR A 144 1.90 0.65 11.22
CA THR A 144 0.70 0.85 10.41
C THR A 144 0.34 -0.33 9.52
N ALA A 145 1.35 -1.11 9.12
CA ALA A 145 1.13 -2.30 8.30
C ALA A 145 2.22 -3.36 8.55
N ALA A 146 1.88 -4.59 8.21
CA ALA A 146 2.80 -5.73 8.14
C ALA A 146 2.58 -6.47 6.82
N SER A 147 3.58 -7.20 6.34
CA SER A 147 3.44 -7.95 5.09
C SER A 147 4.27 -9.21 5.06
N MET A 148 3.79 -10.20 4.30
CA MET A 148 4.40 -11.50 4.12
C MET A 148 4.10 -12.05 2.72
N LEU A 149 4.86 -13.04 2.28
CA LEU A 149 4.48 -13.87 1.15
C LEU A 149 3.67 -15.05 1.69
N THR A 150 2.43 -15.17 1.25
CA THR A 150 1.54 -16.28 1.58
C THR A 150 1.55 -17.28 0.43
N ARG A 151 1.73 -18.56 0.72
CA ARG A 151 1.75 -19.65 -0.25
C ARG A 151 0.53 -20.54 -0.12
N PRO A 152 0.17 -21.28 -1.17
CA PRO A 152 -0.85 -22.32 -1.05
C PRO A 152 -0.51 -23.29 0.10
N GLY A 153 -1.45 -23.44 1.05
CA GLY A 153 -1.28 -24.30 2.22
C GLY A 153 -0.71 -23.63 3.47
N ASP A 154 -0.22 -22.38 3.41
CA ASP A 154 0.27 -21.67 4.60
C ASP A 154 -0.88 -21.28 5.55
N ILE A 155 -2.09 -21.16 4.99
CA ILE A 155 -3.31 -20.80 5.72
C ILE A 155 -4.30 -21.94 5.52
N ALA A 156 -4.66 -22.58 6.61
CA ALA A 156 -5.62 -23.69 6.64
C ALA A 156 -6.99 -23.22 7.12
#